data_7c39461146cd0bb156f867432a2856bc
#
_entry.id   7c39461146cd0bb156f867432a2856bc
#
_cell.length_a   1.000
_cell.length_b   1.000
_cell.length_c   1.000
_cell.angle_alpha   90.00
_cell.angle_beta   90.00
_cell.angle_gamma   90.00
#
_symmetry.space_group_name_H-M   'P 1'
#
loop_
_entity.id
_entity.type
_entity.pdbx_description
1 polymer ?
#
loop_
_entity_poly.entity_id
_entity_poly.type
_entity_poly.pdbx_seq_one_letter_code
_entity_poly.pdbx_strand_id
1 'polypeptide(L)'
;LAPHIKELQQLIMKDDGFLPGFKNEDKNDKALGAEFCASSNIEGGEPTNVSNGISRKLGASLNAWVSDGISENGETLTMKFAEPETIKQLRFTFDSDFRYPIRITMSANRQGQQRIGIPAELVKDYTVELVKDGKTVKTIEIKNNHQRLNVLDFEPTVCDSVKVNVIATNGADRVTVYEVRAY
;
A
#
# COMPACT_ATOMS: atom_id res chain seq x y z
N LEU A 1 8.62 -32.92 15.00
CA LEU A 1 8.16 -31.55 15.35
C LEU A 1 9.28 -30.66 15.91
N ALA A 2 10.16 -31.19 16.78
CA ALA A 2 11.20 -30.40 17.43
C ALA A 2 12.28 -29.83 16.47
N PRO A 3 12.77 -30.52 15.43
CA PRO A 3 13.76 -29.95 14.50
C PRO A 3 13.19 -28.76 13.72
N HIS A 4 11.98 -28.86 13.22
CA HIS A 4 11.33 -27.78 12.45
C HIS A 4 11.05 -26.54 13.30
N ILE A 5 10.73 -26.71 14.59
CA ILE A 5 10.51 -25.58 15.50
C ILE A 5 11.81 -24.81 15.74
N LYS A 6 12.94 -25.52 15.91
CA LYS A 6 14.23 -24.89 16.11
C LYS A 6 14.70 -24.13 14.85
N GLU A 7 14.48 -24.71 13.69
CA GLU A 7 14.79 -24.12 12.40
C GLU A 7 13.97 -22.83 12.17
N LEU A 8 12.67 -22.89 12.47
CA LEU A 8 11.78 -21.74 12.41
C LEU A 8 12.19 -20.63 13.39
N GLN A 9 12.56 -21.01 14.63
CA GLN A 9 13.05 -20.05 15.62
C GLN A 9 14.36 -19.37 15.17
N GLN A 10 15.28 -20.13 14.57
CA GLN A 10 16.53 -19.58 14.04
C GLN A 10 16.27 -18.60 12.88
N LEU A 11 15.34 -18.91 11.99
CA LEU A 11 14.93 -18.01 10.92
C LEU A 11 14.31 -16.71 11.47
N ILE A 12 13.39 -16.83 12.43
CA ILE A 12 12.76 -15.67 13.08
C ILE A 12 13.78 -14.77 13.76
N MET A 13 14.76 -15.35 14.49
CA MET A 13 15.79 -14.58 15.20
C MET A 13 16.82 -13.96 14.26
N LYS A 14 17.08 -14.58 13.10
CA LYS A 14 18.06 -14.09 12.13
C LYS A 14 17.57 -12.84 11.39
N ASP A 15 16.28 -12.70 11.18
CA ASP A 15 15.64 -11.63 10.40
C ASP A 15 14.84 -10.64 11.28
N ASP A 16 15.26 -10.39 12.51
CA ASP A 16 14.55 -9.50 13.45
C ASP A 16 13.05 -9.81 13.60
N GLY A 17 12.69 -11.08 13.51
CA GLY A 17 11.32 -11.55 13.57
C GLY A 17 10.61 -11.62 12.21
N PHE A 18 11.32 -11.38 11.12
CA PHE A 18 10.83 -11.58 9.76
C PHE A 18 11.12 -13.00 9.27
N LEU A 19 10.10 -13.65 8.71
CA LEU A 19 10.29 -14.82 7.88
C LEU A 19 10.69 -14.36 6.48
N PRO A 20 11.77 -14.91 5.87
CA PRO A 20 12.05 -14.74 4.46
C PRO A 20 10.81 -15.16 3.66
N GLY A 21 10.40 -14.37 2.70
CA GLY A 21 9.17 -14.63 1.91
C GLY A 21 7.96 -13.79 2.29
N PHE A 22 8.04 -12.96 3.35
CA PHE A 22 7.06 -11.89 3.57
C PHE A 22 7.39 -10.62 2.78
N LYS A 23 8.60 -10.52 2.22
CA LYS A 23 8.97 -9.45 1.31
C LYS A 23 8.48 -9.79 -0.10
N ASN A 24 8.03 -8.79 -0.82
CA ASN A 24 7.74 -8.94 -2.23
C ASN A 24 9.05 -9.13 -3.00
N GLU A 25 9.29 -10.34 -3.51
CA GLU A 25 10.43 -10.70 -4.35
C GLU A 25 9.96 -11.16 -5.74
N ASP A 26 8.71 -10.85 -6.10
CA ASP A 26 8.17 -11.22 -7.41
C ASP A 26 8.88 -10.43 -8.52
N LYS A 27 9.72 -11.14 -9.29
CA LYS A 27 10.50 -10.55 -10.39
C LYS A 27 9.64 -10.01 -11.54
N ASN A 28 8.36 -10.36 -11.59
CA ASN A 28 7.42 -9.82 -12.57
C ASN A 28 6.84 -8.48 -12.13
N ASP A 29 7.04 -8.10 -10.86
CA ASP A 29 6.58 -6.83 -10.34
C ASP A 29 7.50 -5.69 -10.80
N LYS A 30 7.01 -4.90 -11.75
CA LYS A 30 7.73 -3.75 -12.33
C LYS A 30 7.93 -2.60 -11.33
N ALA A 31 7.16 -2.57 -10.24
CA ALA A 31 7.31 -1.58 -9.19
C ALA A 31 8.61 -1.73 -8.39
N LEU A 32 9.22 -2.93 -8.35
CA LEU A 32 10.46 -3.19 -7.61
C LEU A 32 11.69 -2.41 -8.13
N GLY A 33 11.69 -2.03 -9.40
CA GLY A 33 12.76 -1.25 -10.02
C GLY A 33 12.41 0.21 -10.29
N ALA A 34 11.22 0.66 -9.89
CA ALA A 34 10.72 1.99 -10.15
C ALA A 34 11.19 3.01 -9.10
N GLU A 35 11.30 4.27 -9.53
CA GLU A 35 11.49 5.42 -8.64
C GLU A 35 10.13 5.91 -8.13
N PHE A 36 10.06 6.21 -6.82
CA PHE A 36 8.85 6.73 -6.20
C PHE A 36 9.05 8.14 -5.68
N CYS A 37 8.08 9.03 -5.97
CA CYS A 37 7.99 10.36 -5.39
C CYS A 37 6.55 10.68 -5.01
N ALA A 38 6.37 11.59 -4.06
CA ALA A 38 5.05 11.99 -3.57
C ALA A 38 4.95 13.51 -3.40
N SER A 39 3.71 14.03 -3.30
CA SER A 39 3.42 15.45 -3.04
C SER A 39 3.90 15.87 -1.65
N SER A 40 3.73 15.00 -0.65
CA SER A 40 4.16 15.20 0.72
C SER A 40 4.47 13.86 1.40
N ASN A 41 5.23 13.89 2.48
CA ASN A 41 5.38 12.75 3.39
C ASN A 41 5.86 13.21 4.77
N ILE A 42 5.51 12.44 5.80
CA ILE A 42 6.08 12.57 7.13
C ILE A 42 7.43 11.84 7.22
N GLU A 43 8.21 12.12 8.28
CA GLU A 43 9.43 11.39 8.60
C GLU A 43 9.12 9.89 8.83
N GLY A 44 9.89 9.01 8.20
CA GLY A 44 9.68 7.56 8.21
C GLY A 44 8.57 7.06 7.29
N GLY A 45 7.80 7.97 6.68
CA GLY A 45 6.71 7.70 5.73
C GLY A 45 7.08 7.99 4.28
N GLU A 46 8.32 7.74 3.87
CA GLU A 46 8.85 8.04 2.54
C GLU A 46 8.14 7.24 1.44
N PRO A 47 7.97 7.81 0.23
CA PRO A 47 7.29 7.14 -0.88
C PRO A 47 8.00 5.85 -1.33
N THR A 48 9.30 5.72 -1.12
CA THR A 48 10.07 4.51 -1.45
C THR A 48 9.68 3.29 -0.61
N ASN A 49 9.03 3.48 0.53
CA ASN A 49 8.57 2.39 1.38
C ASN A 49 7.54 1.48 0.69
N VAL A 50 6.78 1.99 -0.31
CA VAL A 50 5.71 1.22 -0.96
C VAL A 50 6.21 0.06 -1.83
N SER A 51 7.51 -0.03 -2.06
CA SER A 51 8.16 -1.13 -2.79
C SER A 51 9.12 -1.97 -1.93
N ASN A 52 9.16 -1.77 -0.61
CA ASN A 52 10.07 -2.48 0.29
C ASN A 52 9.64 -3.95 0.57
N GLY A 53 8.48 -4.38 0.06
CA GLY A 53 7.93 -5.72 0.21
C GLY A 53 7.24 -6.00 1.54
N ILE A 54 6.99 -4.96 2.33
CA ILE A 54 6.38 -5.07 3.66
C ILE A 54 5.07 -4.29 3.67
N SER A 55 3.96 -4.98 3.76
CA SER A 55 2.62 -4.39 3.65
C SER A 55 1.97 -4.09 5.00
N ARG A 56 2.76 -3.76 6.03
CA ARG A 56 2.27 -3.43 7.38
C ARG A 56 3.30 -2.67 8.20
N LYS A 57 2.83 -1.97 9.23
CA LYS A 57 3.70 -1.39 10.24
C LYS A 57 4.38 -2.47 11.09
N LEU A 58 5.65 -2.28 11.41
CA LEU A 58 6.44 -3.19 12.22
C LEU A 58 7.23 -2.43 13.27
N GLY A 59 6.81 -2.58 14.52
CA GLY A 59 7.42 -1.82 15.60
C GLY A 59 7.35 -0.31 15.33
N ALA A 60 8.49 0.35 15.27
CA ALA A 60 8.60 1.78 14.96
C ALA A 60 8.59 2.08 13.44
N SER A 61 8.91 1.10 12.59
CA SER A 61 8.97 1.28 11.14
C SER A 61 7.57 1.33 10.54
N LEU A 62 7.26 2.40 9.82
CA LEU A 62 5.96 2.58 9.17
C LEU A 62 5.78 1.63 7.98
N ASN A 63 6.84 1.38 7.21
CA ASN A 63 6.83 0.57 5.97
C ASN A 63 5.74 1.00 4.99
N ALA A 64 5.45 2.27 4.92
CA ALA A 64 4.40 2.85 4.09
C ALA A 64 4.81 4.23 3.63
N TRP A 65 4.26 4.69 2.52
CA TRP A 65 4.13 6.10 2.28
C TRP A 65 3.01 6.67 3.14
N VAL A 66 3.31 7.73 3.89
CA VAL A 66 2.33 8.44 4.71
C VAL A 66 2.44 9.92 4.40
N SER A 67 1.36 10.53 3.89
CA SER A 67 1.30 11.95 3.57
C SER A 67 1.32 12.83 4.81
N ASP A 68 1.68 14.10 4.67
CA ASP A 68 1.62 15.09 5.77
C ASP A 68 0.24 15.76 5.92
N GLY A 69 -0.79 15.15 5.38
CA GLY A 69 -2.16 15.63 5.38
C GLY A 69 -2.86 15.19 4.11
N ILE A 70 -4.05 15.73 3.86
CA ILE A 70 -4.76 15.64 2.59
C ILE A 70 -5.17 17.05 2.18
N SER A 71 -4.56 17.53 1.10
CA SER A 71 -4.87 18.84 0.53
C SER A 71 -6.21 18.82 -0.24
N GLU A 72 -6.76 20.00 -0.54
CA GLU A 72 -8.01 20.12 -1.35
C GLU A 72 -7.88 19.45 -2.74
N ASN A 73 -6.66 19.39 -3.28
CA ASN A 73 -6.38 18.75 -4.57
C ASN A 73 -6.01 17.26 -4.45
N GLY A 74 -6.06 16.72 -3.23
CA GLY A 74 -5.62 15.37 -2.94
C GLY A 74 -4.10 15.26 -2.76
N GLU A 75 -3.63 14.02 -2.52
CA GLU A 75 -2.21 13.71 -2.35
C GLU A 75 -1.75 12.74 -3.42
N THR A 76 -0.60 13.01 -4.01
CA THR A 76 -0.11 12.23 -5.15
C THR A 76 1.08 11.36 -4.78
N LEU A 77 1.04 10.13 -5.29
CA LEU A 77 2.16 9.19 -5.33
C LEU A 77 2.45 8.88 -6.80
N THR A 78 3.68 9.09 -7.23
CA THR A 78 4.10 8.82 -8.61
C THR A 78 5.17 7.74 -8.62
N MET A 79 4.96 6.71 -9.42
CA MET A 79 5.90 5.65 -9.73
C MET A 79 6.43 5.89 -11.15
N LYS A 80 7.75 5.98 -11.30
CA LYS A 80 8.44 6.16 -12.60
C LYS A 80 9.28 4.94 -12.92
N PHE A 81 9.09 4.40 -14.09
CA PHE A 81 9.92 3.32 -14.61
C PHE A 81 11.22 3.85 -15.22
N ALA A 82 12.30 3.06 -15.14
CA ALA A 82 13.58 3.41 -15.78
C ALA A 82 13.45 3.47 -17.30
N GLU A 83 12.63 2.58 -17.86
CA GLU A 83 12.27 2.50 -19.29
C GLU A 83 10.74 2.33 -19.38
N PRO A 84 10.11 2.70 -20.50
CA PRO A 84 8.68 2.47 -20.67
C PRO A 84 8.32 1.01 -20.52
N GLU A 85 7.34 0.71 -19.68
CA GLU A 85 6.86 -0.62 -19.39
C GLU A 85 5.43 -0.83 -19.90
N THR A 86 5.12 -2.07 -20.29
CA THR A 86 3.73 -2.47 -20.59
C THR A 86 3.15 -3.10 -19.36
N ILE A 87 2.14 -2.46 -18.79
CA ILE A 87 1.44 -2.94 -17.58
C ILE A 87 -0.03 -3.19 -17.89
N LYS A 88 -0.61 -4.19 -17.22
CA LYS A 88 -2.02 -4.60 -17.37
C LYS A 88 -2.73 -4.74 -16.02
N GLN A 89 -1.98 -4.68 -14.92
CA GLN A 89 -2.55 -4.77 -13.59
C GLN A 89 -1.75 -3.87 -12.62
N LEU A 90 -2.47 -3.18 -11.77
CA LEU A 90 -1.92 -2.47 -10.61
C LEU A 90 -2.55 -3.01 -9.33
N ARG A 91 -1.75 -3.13 -8.27
CA ARG A 91 -2.23 -3.51 -6.95
C ARG A 91 -1.78 -2.48 -5.94
N PHE A 92 -2.73 -2.07 -5.10
CA PHE A 92 -2.50 -1.13 -4.00
C PHE A 92 -2.90 -1.79 -2.69
N THR A 93 -2.02 -1.72 -1.69
CA THR A 93 -2.34 -2.14 -0.33
C THR A 93 -2.41 -0.90 0.55
N PHE A 94 -3.63 -0.54 0.96
CA PHE A 94 -3.91 0.61 1.80
C PHE A 94 -3.89 0.26 3.29
N ASP A 95 -3.88 1.27 4.17
CA ASP A 95 -4.00 1.03 5.60
C ASP A 95 -5.46 0.72 5.97
N SER A 96 -5.65 -0.29 6.80
CA SER A 96 -6.92 -0.65 7.43
C SER A 96 -6.83 -0.67 8.95
N ASP A 97 -5.73 -0.14 9.48
CA ASP A 97 -5.44 -0.02 10.91
C ASP A 97 -5.64 -1.31 11.72
N PHE A 98 -4.69 -2.22 11.63
CA PHE A 98 -4.71 -3.50 12.35
C PHE A 98 -4.62 -3.39 13.88
N ARG A 99 -4.58 -2.20 14.47
CA ARG A 99 -4.60 -2.02 15.92
C ARG A 99 -5.93 -2.41 16.55
N TYR A 100 -7.00 -2.48 15.76
CA TYR A 100 -8.34 -2.83 16.22
C TYR A 100 -8.73 -4.25 15.77
N PRO A 101 -8.35 -5.29 16.52
CA PRO A 101 -8.67 -6.66 16.15
C PRO A 101 -10.16 -6.91 16.31
N ILE A 102 -10.77 -7.54 15.32
CA ILE A 102 -12.13 -8.08 15.41
C ILE A 102 -12.04 -9.38 16.23
N ARG A 103 -12.82 -9.48 17.29
CA ARG A 103 -12.85 -10.65 18.18
C ARG A 103 -14.27 -11.18 18.30
N ILE A 104 -14.43 -12.48 18.16
CA ILE A 104 -15.67 -13.16 18.56
C ILE A 104 -15.67 -13.22 20.09
N THR A 105 -16.59 -12.52 20.74
CA THR A 105 -16.68 -12.45 22.21
C THR A 105 -18.11 -12.26 22.68
N MET A 106 -18.45 -12.90 23.83
CA MET A 106 -19.72 -12.69 24.54
C MET A 106 -19.67 -11.51 25.52
N SER A 107 -18.49 -10.92 25.74
CA SER A 107 -18.31 -9.80 26.67
C SER A 107 -18.78 -8.49 26.01
N ALA A 108 -19.83 -7.87 26.54
CA ALA A 108 -20.35 -6.60 26.07
C ALA A 108 -19.29 -5.48 26.09
N ASN A 109 -18.43 -5.44 27.11
CA ASN A 109 -17.33 -4.48 27.19
C ASN A 109 -16.34 -4.64 26.03
N ARG A 110 -15.96 -5.88 25.68
CA ARG A 110 -15.06 -6.14 24.55
C ARG A 110 -15.74 -5.91 23.20
N GLN A 111 -17.04 -6.15 23.10
CA GLN A 111 -17.81 -5.83 21.90
C GLN A 111 -17.83 -4.31 21.65
N GLY A 112 -18.06 -3.51 22.71
CA GLY A 112 -18.08 -2.05 22.62
C GLY A 112 -16.71 -1.41 22.29
N GLN A 113 -15.62 -2.15 22.45
CA GLN A 113 -14.27 -1.69 22.12
C GLN A 113 -13.87 -2.03 20.68
N GLN A 114 -14.68 -2.79 19.96
CA GLN A 114 -14.37 -3.13 18.56
C GLN A 114 -14.75 -1.99 17.63
N ARG A 115 -13.90 -1.75 16.64
CA ARG A 115 -14.24 -0.84 15.54
C ARG A 115 -15.26 -1.56 14.63
N ILE A 116 -16.40 -0.94 14.43
CA ILE A 116 -17.44 -1.41 13.52
C ILE A 116 -17.47 -0.47 12.33
N GLY A 117 -17.55 -1.03 11.11
CA GLY A 117 -17.60 -0.27 9.87
C GLY A 117 -16.26 -0.18 9.14
N ILE A 118 -16.20 0.72 8.16
CA ILE A 118 -15.02 0.91 7.33
C ILE A 118 -13.95 1.67 8.14
N PRO A 119 -12.69 1.19 8.16
CA PRO A 119 -11.60 1.91 8.84
C PRO A 119 -11.42 3.32 8.25
N ALA A 120 -11.28 4.32 9.13
CA ALA A 120 -11.09 5.71 8.72
C ALA A 120 -9.82 5.91 7.88
N GLU A 121 -8.77 5.15 8.15
CA GLU A 121 -7.47 5.20 7.49
C GLU A 121 -7.51 4.68 6.05
N LEU A 122 -8.54 3.92 5.71
CA LEU A 122 -8.65 3.32 4.38
C LEU A 122 -8.89 4.40 3.32
N VAL A 123 -8.09 4.38 2.26
CA VAL A 123 -8.30 5.24 1.09
C VAL A 123 -9.68 4.99 0.49
N LYS A 124 -10.43 6.06 0.27
CA LYS A 124 -11.83 6.03 -0.20
C LYS A 124 -11.94 6.34 -1.68
N ASP A 125 -11.48 7.53 -2.06
CA ASP A 125 -11.61 8.03 -3.43
C ASP A 125 -10.22 8.36 -3.98
N TYR A 126 -9.89 7.83 -5.15
CA TYR A 126 -8.61 8.07 -5.79
C TYR A 126 -8.70 7.86 -7.30
N THR A 127 -7.74 8.47 -8.02
CA THR A 127 -7.55 8.26 -9.45
C THR A 127 -6.17 7.70 -9.73
N VAL A 128 -6.06 6.90 -10.78
CA VAL A 128 -4.81 6.37 -11.29
C VAL A 128 -4.64 6.81 -12.74
N GLU A 129 -3.57 7.50 -13.04
CA GLU A 129 -3.20 7.93 -14.38
C GLU A 129 -1.95 7.20 -14.84
N LEU A 130 -2.05 6.51 -15.97
CA LEU A 130 -0.89 6.00 -16.69
C LEU A 130 -0.43 7.10 -17.66
N VAL A 131 0.84 7.45 -17.57
CA VAL A 131 1.43 8.54 -18.34
C VAL A 131 2.50 8.00 -19.27
N LYS A 132 2.56 8.50 -20.49
CA LYS A 132 3.60 8.24 -21.48
C LYS A 132 4.01 9.53 -22.16
N ASP A 133 5.30 9.81 -22.21
CA ASP A 133 5.86 11.03 -22.82
C ASP A 133 5.17 12.31 -22.30
N GLY A 134 4.89 12.35 -20.98
CA GLY A 134 4.23 13.47 -20.32
C GLY A 134 2.72 13.61 -20.61
N LYS A 135 2.09 12.64 -21.30
CA LYS A 135 0.66 12.64 -21.59
C LYS A 135 -0.04 11.49 -20.90
N THR A 136 -1.17 11.77 -20.26
CA THR A 136 -2.04 10.72 -19.70
C THR A 136 -2.63 9.89 -20.83
N VAL A 137 -2.29 8.61 -20.86
CA VAL A 137 -2.78 7.63 -21.85
C VAL A 137 -3.96 6.84 -21.34
N LYS A 138 -4.12 6.75 -20.02
CA LYS A 138 -5.24 6.06 -19.37
C LYS A 138 -5.51 6.67 -18.01
N THR A 139 -6.78 6.81 -17.66
CA THR A 139 -7.25 7.20 -16.32
C THR A 139 -8.22 6.16 -15.79
N ILE A 140 -8.05 5.77 -14.53
CA ILE A 140 -8.94 4.87 -13.80
C ILE A 140 -9.39 5.62 -12.54
N GLU A 141 -10.70 5.79 -12.38
CA GLU A 141 -11.28 6.45 -11.22
C GLU A 141 -11.91 5.40 -10.28
N ILE A 142 -11.57 5.47 -9.00
CA ILE A 142 -12.11 4.61 -7.95
C ILE A 142 -12.81 5.49 -6.92
N LYS A 143 -14.07 5.16 -6.64
CA LYS A 143 -14.90 5.84 -5.65
C LYS A 143 -15.47 4.86 -4.63
N ASN A 144 -15.64 5.36 -3.40
CA ASN A 144 -16.22 4.60 -2.28
C ASN A 144 -15.50 3.27 -2.01
N ASN A 145 -14.18 3.25 -2.15
CA ASN A 145 -13.41 2.06 -1.81
C ASN A 145 -13.55 1.72 -0.32
N HIS A 146 -13.72 0.45 -0.05
CA HIS A 146 -13.80 -0.14 1.29
C HIS A 146 -12.93 -1.40 1.44
N GLN A 147 -11.99 -1.59 0.51
CA GLN A 147 -11.07 -2.73 0.50
C GLN A 147 -9.64 -2.27 0.75
N ARG A 148 -8.92 -3.06 1.54
CA ARG A 148 -7.50 -2.83 1.81
C ARG A 148 -6.63 -3.11 0.58
N LEU A 149 -6.86 -4.26 -0.07
CA LEU A 149 -6.18 -4.64 -1.31
C LEU A 149 -7.07 -4.29 -2.49
N ASN A 150 -6.60 -3.37 -3.32
CA ASN A 150 -7.24 -3.04 -4.58
C ASN A 150 -6.43 -3.63 -5.73
N VAL A 151 -7.07 -4.40 -6.57
CA VAL A 151 -6.50 -4.98 -7.79
C VAL A 151 -7.23 -4.35 -8.97
N LEU A 152 -6.50 -3.62 -9.79
CA LEU A 152 -7.01 -2.94 -10.98
C LEU A 152 -6.48 -3.65 -12.21
N ASP A 153 -7.35 -4.40 -12.88
CA ASP A 153 -7.05 -5.04 -14.15
C ASP A 153 -7.51 -4.16 -15.31
N PHE A 154 -6.68 -4.03 -16.33
CA PHE A 154 -7.00 -3.24 -17.51
C PHE A 154 -6.26 -3.76 -18.76
N GLU A 155 -6.65 -3.27 -19.94
CA GLU A 155 -5.96 -3.58 -21.17
C GLU A 155 -4.47 -3.21 -21.09
N PRO A 156 -3.55 -4.06 -21.60
CA PRO A 156 -2.11 -3.77 -21.59
C PRO A 156 -1.82 -2.38 -22.15
N THR A 157 -1.16 -1.56 -21.36
CA THR A 157 -0.92 -0.15 -21.67
C THR A 157 0.56 0.17 -21.46
N VAL A 158 1.21 0.76 -22.47
CA VAL A 158 2.60 1.21 -22.37
C VAL A 158 2.63 2.57 -21.68
N CYS A 159 3.41 2.68 -20.61
CA CYS A 159 3.61 3.93 -19.88
C CYS A 159 5.05 4.03 -19.34
N ASP A 160 5.49 5.25 -19.07
CA ASP A 160 6.76 5.56 -18.40
C ASP A 160 6.56 5.86 -16.91
N SER A 161 5.33 6.21 -16.53
CA SER A 161 4.99 6.49 -15.14
C SER A 161 3.52 6.23 -14.84
N VAL A 162 3.26 5.98 -13.55
CA VAL A 162 1.92 5.83 -12.98
C VAL A 162 1.77 6.85 -11.86
N LYS A 163 0.76 7.71 -11.97
CA LYS A 163 0.42 8.70 -10.95
C LYS A 163 -0.87 8.30 -10.26
N VAL A 164 -0.82 8.18 -8.95
CA VAL A 164 -1.97 7.93 -8.08
C VAL A 164 -2.30 9.22 -7.36
N ASN A 165 -3.51 9.74 -7.49
CA ASN A 165 -3.99 10.89 -6.75
C ASN A 165 -5.10 10.45 -5.80
N VAL A 166 -4.82 10.49 -4.50
CA VAL A 166 -5.77 10.15 -3.44
C VAL A 166 -6.52 11.41 -3.02
N ILE A 167 -7.83 11.40 -3.26
CA ILE A 167 -8.73 12.54 -3.01
C ILE A 167 -9.27 12.50 -1.58
N ALA A 168 -9.59 11.28 -1.08
CA ALA A 168 -10.20 11.13 0.24
C ALA A 168 -9.88 9.76 0.87
N THR A 169 -9.85 9.75 2.20
CA THR A 169 -9.93 8.56 3.04
C THR A 169 -11.36 8.36 3.58
N ASN A 170 -11.61 7.31 4.33
CA ASN A 170 -12.89 7.11 5.01
C ASN A 170 -13.01 7.91 6.33
N GLY A 171 -12.09 8.86 6.59
CA GLY A 171 -12.15 9.75 7.75
C GLY A 171 -10.82 10.10 8.39
N ALA A 172 -9.70 9.53 7.93
CA ALA A 172 -8.37 9.93 8.37
C ALA A 172 -7.92 11.21 7.65
N ASP A 173 -7.07 11.98 8.30
CA ASP A 173 -6.49 13.23 7.79
C ASP A 173 -5.20 13.03 6.97
N ARG A 174 -4.75 11.78 6.80
CA ARG A 174 -3.53 11.39 6.07
C ARG A 174 -3.79 10.19 5.18
N VAL A 175 -3.06 10.15 4.07
CA VAL A 175 -3.02 8.99 3.19
C VAL A 175 -1.94 8.03 3.68
N THR A 176 -2.25 6.73 3.74
CA THR A 176 -1.27 5.68 4.03
C THR A 176 -1.37 4.58 2.98
N VAL A 177 -0.27 4.36 2.27
CA VAL A 177 -0.14 3.29 1.26
C VAL A 177 1.04 2.41 1.64
N TYR A 178 0.76 1.13 1.90
CA TYR A 178 1.79 0.17 2.27
C TYR A 178 2.53 -0.40 1.07
N GLU A 179 1.84 -0.66 -0.01
CA GLU A 179 2.44 -1.36 -1.13
C GLU A 179 1.79 -0.96 -2.46
N VAL A 180 2.63 -0.81 -3.47
CA VAL A 180 2.24 -0.66 -4.87
C VAL A 180 2.95 -1.74 -5.67
N ARG A 181 2.20 -2.46 -6.53
CA ARG A 181 2.73 -3.44 -7.48
C ARG A 181 2.20 -3.17 -8.88
N ALA A 182 3.01 -3.50 -9.89
CA ALA A 182 2.69 -3.32 -11.30
C ALA A 182 3.07 -4.55 -12.14
N TYR A 183 2.11 -5.06 -12.93
CA TYR A 183 2.28 -6.27 -13.76
C TYR A 183 1.86 -6.06 -15.21
#